data_d5e89673140b5d555170673d1c20a03a
#
_entry.id   d5e89673140b5d555170673d1c20a03a
#
_cell.length_a   1.000
_cell.length_b   1.000
_cell.length_c   1.000
_cell.angle_alpha   90.00
_cell.angle_beta   90.00
_cell.angle_gamma   90.00
#
_symmetry.space_group_name_H-M   'P 1'
#
loop_
_entity.id
_entity.type
_entity.pdbx_description
1 polymer ?
#
loop_
_entity_poly.entity_id
_entity_poly.type
_entity_poly.pdbx_seq_one_letter_code
_entity_poly.pdbx_strand_id
1 'polypeptide(L)'
;MPRIFNLARRMAGPDAADELTQDVFVRAWQKLALFRGESSFATWLHRLAVNVIIERFRTLGTARERFLADSEAVLEVAHATRTKHLDLNMDLQAAIAQLPHGARTVFVLHDVEGYKHEEIGDILGVSAGTSKSQLHRARQTLRVLLRKEA
;
A
#
# COMPACT_ATOMS: atom_id res chain seq x y z
N MET A 1 -14.15 8.13 -8.92
CA MET A 1 -14.57 6.78 -8.56
C MET A 1 -13.99 6.38 -7.22
N PRO A 2 -14.83 5.93 -6.30
CA PRO A 2 -14.38 5.67 -4.92
C PRO A 2 -13.30 4.59 -4.82
N ARG A 3 -13.30 3.58 -5.72
CA ARG A 3 -12.30 2.51 -5.67
C ARG A 3 -10.86 2.99 -5.87
N ILE A 4 -10.63 3.84 -6.85
CA ILE A 4 -9.30 4.38 -7.14
C ILE A 4 -8.87 5.35 -6.03
N PHE A 5 -9.78 6.21 -5.59
CA PHE A 5 -9.53 7.12 -4.48
C PHE A 5 -9.18 6.36 -3.19
N ASN A 6 -9.92 5.30 -2.89
CA ASN A 6 -9.67 4.48 -1.70
C ASN A 6 -8.31 3.77 -1.77
N LEU A 7 -7.94 3.26 -2.94
CA LEU A 7 -6.62 2.67 -3.17
C LEU A 7 -5.52 3.71 -2.90
N ALA A 8 -5.62 4.88 -3.50
CA ALA A 8 -4.65 5.96 -3.31
C ALA A 8 -4.56 6.38 -1.84
N ARG A 9 -5.70 6.51 -1.17
CA ARG A 9 -5.76 6.87 0.24
C ARG A 9 -5.09 5.83 1.14
N ARG A 10 -5.33 4.55 0.89
CA ARG A 10 -4.73 3.46 1.67
C ARG A 10 -3.22 3.40 1.47
N MET A 11 -2.75 3.59 0.25
CA MET A 11 -1.32 3.47 -0.07
C MET A 11 -0.52 4.71 0.27
N ALA A 12 -1.07 5.90 0.05
CA ALA A 12 -0.33 7.16 0.13
C ALA A 12 -0.86 8.12 1.20
N GLY A 13 -1.99 7.81 1.82
CA GLY A 13 -2.61 8.66 2.83
C GLY A 13 -3.65 9.64 2.26
N PRO A 14 -4.46 10.25 3.15
CA PRO A 14 -5.57 11.11 2.72
C PRO A 14 -5.13 12.39 2.01
N ASP A 15 -3.97 12.93 2.36
CA ASP A 15 -3.50 14.21 1.80
C ASP A 15 -3.11 14.09 0.32
N ALA A 16 -2.58 12.94 -0.09
CA ALA A 16 -2.15 12.70 -1.46
C ALA A 16 -3.23 12.06 -2.34
N ALA A 17 -4.32 11.59 -1.76
CA ALA A 17 -5.31 10.77 -2.46
C ALA A 17 -5.97 11.48 -3.64
N ASP A 18 -6.36 12.76 -3.47
CA ASP A 18 -7.01 13.53 -4.54
C ASP A 18 -6.08 13.74 -5.73
N GLU A 19 -4.86 14.18 -5.47
CA GLU A 19 -3.86 14.42 -6.52
C GLU A 19 -3.51 13.13 -7.26
N LEU A 20 -3.28 12.04 -6.54
CA LEU A 20 -2.99 10.74 -7.14
C LEU A 20 -4.16 10.22 -7.97
N THR A 21 -5.39 10.39 -7.49
CA THR A 21 -6.58 10.00 -8.25
C THR A 21 -6.66 10.76 -9.57
N GLN A 22 -6.41 12.06 -9.55
CA GLN A 22 -6.36 12.87 -10.78
C GLN A 22 -5.25 12.39 -11.71
N ASP A 23 -4.06 12.13 -11.20
CA ASP A 23 -2.94 11.62 -11.99
C ASP A 23 -3.27 10.28 -12.67
N VAL A 24 -3.95 9.38 -11.96
CA VAL A 24 -4.41 8.11 -12.52
C VAL A 24 -5.35 8.34 -13.70
N PHE A 25 -6.34 9.21 -13.56
CA PHE A 25 -7.30 9.46 -14.65
C PHE A 25 -6.66 10.19 -15.83
N VAL A 26 -5.75 11.11 -15.60
CA VAL A 26 -4.98 11.74 -16.69
C VAL A 26 -4.15 10.68 -17.45
N ARG A 27 -3.46 9.82 -16.73
CA ARG A 27 -2.68 8.75 -17.33
C ARG A 27 -3.57 7.75 -18.07
N ALA A 28 -4.72 7.43 -17.50
CA ALA A 28 -5.69 6.54 -18.14
C ALA A 28 -6.19 7.12 -19.47
N TRP A 29 -6.49 8.41 -19.49
CA TRP A 29 -6.90 9.11 -20.70
C TRP A 29 -5.81 9.03 -21.78
N GLN A 30 -4.56 9.30 -21.40
CA GLN A 30 -3.42 9.25 -22.33
C GLN A 30 -3.18 7.85 -22.88
N LYS A 31 -3.45 6.81 -22.11
CA LYS A 31 -3.16 5.41 -22.48
C LYS A 31 -4.39 4.62 -22.91
N LEU A 32 -5.54 5.27 -23.01
CA LEU A 32 -6.80 4.58 -23.35
C LEU A 32 -6.71 3.85 -24.69
N ALA A 33 -6.01 4.43 -25.67
CA ALA A 33 -5.81 3.82 -26.99
C ALA A 33 -4.98 2.53 -26.94
N LEU A 34 -4.22 2.30 -25.87
CA LEU A 34 -3.41 1.10 -25.67
C LEU A 34 -4.18 -0.03 -24.98
N PHE A 35 -5.39 0.24 -24.50
CA PHE A 35 -6.24 -0.78 -23.92
C PHE A 35 -6.74 -1.74 -25.01
N ARG A 36 -6.36 -3.02 -24.90
CA ARG A 36 -6.63 -4.04 -25.92
C ARG A 36 -7.80 -4.96 -25.60
N GLY A 37 -8.46 -4.78 -24.48
CA GLY A 37 -9.54 -5.65 -24.07
C GLY A 37 -9.11 -7.05 -23.60
N GLU A 38 -7.82 -7.25 -23.31
CA GLU A 38 -7.29 -8.52 -22.77
C GLU A 38 -7.72 -8.78 -21.34
N SER A 39 -8.14 -7.74 -20.63
CA SER A 39 -8.73 -7.80 -19.31
C SER A 39 -9.94 -6.88 -19.25
N SER A 40 -10.71 -6.90 -18.17
CA SER A 40 -11.76 -5.89 -17.97
C SER A 40 -11.12 -4.50 -17.87
N PHE A 41 -11.88 -3.48 -18.25
CA PHE A 41 -11.44 -2.09 -18.11
C PHE A 41 -11.10 -1.77 -16.65
N ALA A 42 -11.90 -2.27 -15.71
CA ALA A 42 -11.65 -2.06 -14.28
C ALA A 42 -10.31 -2.65 -13.83
N THR A 43 -9.95 -3.84 -14.31
CA THR A 43 -8.66 -4.47 -14.01
C THR A 43 -7.50 -3.69 -14.61
N TRP A 44 -7.64 -3.26 -15.86
CA TRP A 44 -6.63 -2.45 -16.53
C TRP A 44 -6.41 -1.12 -15.80
N LEU A 45 -7.50 -0.44 -15.45
CA LEU A 45 -7.44 0.83 -14.73
C LEU A 45 -6.82 0.66 -13.33
N HIS A 46 -7.15 -0.41 -12.64
CA HIS A 46 -6.59 -0.71 -11.32
C HIS A 46 -5.07 -0.91 -11.39
N ARG A 47 -4.58 -1.70 -12.34
CA ARG A 47 -3.14 -1.90 -12.53
C ARG A 47 -2.43 -0.60 -12.90
N LEU A 48 -3.05 0.21 -13.73
CA LEU A 48 -2.54 1.53 -14.08
C LEU A 48 -2.44 2.41 -12.82
N ALA A 49 -3.46 2.40 -11.97
CA ALA A 49 -3.49 3.15 -10.74
C ALA A 49 -2.35 2.73 -9.79
N VAL A 50 -2.15 1.43 -9.60
CA VAL A 50 -1.05 0.91 -8.78
C VAL A 50 0.30 1.41 -9.32
N ASN A 51 0.51 1.33 -10.62
CA ASN A 51 1.76 1.78 -11.25
C ASN A 51 1.98 3.28 -11.07
N VAL A 52 0.95 4.10 -11.21
CA VAL A 52 1.05 5.56 -10.99
C VAL A 52 1.44 5.87 -9.55
N ILE A 53 0.82 5.20 -8.59
CA ILE A 53 1.11 5.39 -7.17
C ILE A 53 2.55 4.98 -6.85
N ILE A 54 3.01 3.86 -7.36
CA ILE A 54 4.38 3.38 -7.14
C ILE A 54 5.39 4.31 -7.79
N GLU A 55 5.13 4.83 -8.99
CA GLU A 55 5.97 5.85 -9.62
C GLU A 55 6.12 7.09 -8.74
N ARG A 56 5.01 7.52 -8.13
CA ARG A 56 5.03 8.67 -7.21
C ARG A 56 5.98 8.40 -6.03
N PHE A 57 5.95 7.20 -5.48
CA PHE A 57 6.86 6.83 -4.39
C PHE A 57 8.33 6.85 -4.84
N ARG A 58 8.61 6.44 -6.06
CA ARG A 58 9.97 6.46 -6.63
C ARG A 58 10.50 7.88 -6.81
N THR A 59 9.66 8.82 -7.18
CA THR A 59 10.08 10.23 -7.35
C THR A 59 10.36 10.92 -6.01
N LEU A 60 9.77 10.44 -4.91
CA LEU A 60 10.00 10.97 -3.57
C LEU A 60 11.19 10.30 -2.86
N GLY A 61 11.91 9.45 -3.55
CA GLY A 61 13.00 8.61 -3.06
C GLY A 61 12.81 7.23 -3.65
N THR A 62 13.87 6.39 -3.76
CA THR A 62 13.66 5.07 -4.35
C THR A 62 12.72 4.27 -3.44
N ALA A 63 11.64 3.74 -4.00
CA ALA A 63 10.68 2.91 -3.27
C ALA A 63 11.39 1.73 -2.59
N ARG A 64 12.43 1.19 -3.23
CA ARG A 64 13.26 0.12 -2.68
C ARG A 64 14.02 0.53 -1.42
N GLU A 65 14.64 1.71 -1.42
CA GLU A 65 15.37 2.22 -0.25
C GLU A 65 14.42 2.44 0.92
N ARG A 66 13.28 3.06 0.68
CA ARG A 66 12.23 3.24 1.70
C ARG A 66 11.70 1.91 2.20
N PHE A 67 11.48 0.96 1.29
CA PHE A 67 10.99 -0.35 1.61
C PHE A 67 11.95 -1.10 2.56
N LEU A 68 13.25 -1.03 2.30
CA LEU A 68 14.27 -1.68 3.13
C LEU A 68 14.46 -0.95 4.47
N ALA A 69 14.45 0.38 4.48
CA ALA A 69 14.55 1.17 5.70
C ALA A 69 13.38 0.93 6.65
N ASP A 70 12.16 0.82 6.12
CA ASP A 70 10.95 0.62 6.91
C ASP A 70 10.89 -0.75 7.59
N SER A 71 11.74 -1.70 7.20
CA SER A 71 11.74 -3.03 7.82
C SER A 71 12.10 -2.99 9.32
N GLU A 72 12.90 -2.03 9.75
CA GLU A 72 13.21 -1.82 11.17
C GLU A 72 12.09 -1.03 11.87
N ALA A 73 11.50 -0.06 11.18
CA ALA A 73 10.47 0.80 11.73
C ALA A 73 9.19 0.05 12.11
N VAL A 74 8.90 -1.09 11.49
CA VAL A 74 7.74 -1.93 11.86
C VAL A 74 7.81 -2.35 13.31
N LEU A 75 8.97 -2.74 13.79
CA LEU A 75 9.16 -3.15 15.18
C LEU A 75 8.99 -1.98 16.14
N GLU A 76 9.45 -0.79 15.77
CA GLU A 76 9.30 0.41 16.59
C GLU A 76 7.83 0.82 16.72
N VAL A 77 7.08 0.78 15.65
CA VAL A 77 5.63 1.09 15.67
C VAL A 77 4.91 0.13 16.62
N ALA A 78 5.17 -1.17 16.50
CA ALA A 78 4.56 -2.17 17.37
C ALA A 78 4.93 -1.94 18.84
N HIS A 79 6.17 -1.57 19.12
CA HIS A 79 6.66 -1.31 20.47
C HIS A 79 6.04 -0.04 21.06
N ALA A 80 6.04 1.05 20.31
CA ALA A 80 5.45 2.33 20.73
C ALA A 80 3.95 2.19 21.00
N THR A 81 3.27 1.34 20.26
CA THR A 81 1.84 1.11 20.41
C THR A 81 1.51 0.34 21.68
N ARG A 82 2.40 -0.57 22.10
CA ARG A 82 2.24 -1.29 23.37
C ARG A 82 2.35 -0.38 24.60
N THR A 83 3.16 0.67 24.48
CA THR A 83 3.41 1.59 25.61
C THR A 83 2.40 2.72 25.69
N LYS A 84 1.74 3.03 24.61
CA LYS A 84 0.63 3.98 24.60
C LYS A 84 -0.67 3.21 24.78
N HIS A 85 -1.42 3.52 25.82
CA HIS A 85 -2.81 3.05 25.94
C HIS A 85 -3.60 3.67 24.80
N LEU A 86 -3.52 3.02 23.62
CA LEU A 86 -4.31 3.45 22.48
C LEU A 86 -5.77 3.09 22.72
N ASP A 87 -6.62 4.03 22.43
CA ASP A 87 -8.04 3.80 22.38
C ASP A 87 -8.34 2.52 21.62
N LEU A 88 -9.04 1.63 22.28
CA LEU A 88 -9.33 0.25 21.87
C LEU A 88 -10.13 0.12 20.57
N ASN A 89 -10.44 1.25 19.90
CA ASN A 89 -11.33 1.32 18.74
C ASN A 89 -10.66 1.85 17.48
N MET A 90 -9.34 1.64 17.35
CA MET A 90 -8.67 1.98 16.09
C MET A 90 -9.25 1.09 14.99
N ASP A 91 -9.85 1.69 13.99
CA ASP A 91 -10.34 0.95 12.84
C ASP A 91 -9.19 0.49 11.94
N LEU A 92 -9.50 -0.45 11.03
CA LEU A 92 -8.49 -1.00 10.14
C LEU A 92 -7.82 0.07 9.27
N GLN A 93 -8.56 1.06 8.81
CA GLN A 93 -8.02 2.13 7.97
C GLN A 93 -6.99 2.97 8.73
N ALA A 94 -7.29 3.33 9.96
CA ALA A 94 -6.37 4.07 10.82
C ALA A 94 -5.12 3.24 11.16
N ALA A 95 -5.28 1.95 11.40
CA ALA A 95 -4.17 1.03 11.66
C ALA A 95 -3.25 0.89 10.43
N ILE A 96 -3.82 0.74 9.23
CA ILE A 96 -3.04 0.69 7.98
C ILE A 96 -2.24 1.98 7.80
N ALA A 97 -2.83 3.12 8.10
CA ALA A 97 -2.15 4.42 7.98
C ALA A 97 -0.93 4.54 8.90
N GLN A 98 -0.88 3.78 10.00
CA GLN A 98 0.26 3.77 10.90
C GLN A 98 1.36 2.80 10.52
N LEU A 99 1.13 1.92 9.56
CA LEU A 99 2.17 1.01 9.10
C LEU A 99 3.30 1.78 8.41
N PRO A 100 4.56 1.36 8.59
CA PRO A 100 5.65 1.86 7.77
C PRO A 100 5.38 1.65 6.29
N HIS A 101 5.95 2.50 5.47
CA HIS A 101 5.65 2.59 4.04
C HIS A 101 5.73 1.23 3.31
N GLY A 102 6.82 0.50 3.48
CA GLY A 102 7.00 -0.79 2.79
C GLY A 102 6.00 -1.84 3.23
N ALA A 103 5.78 -1.96 4.54
CA ALA A 103 4.81 -2.90 5.09
C ALA A 103 3.39 -2.56 4.65
N ARG A 104 3.04 -1.27 4.67
CA ARG A 104 1.73 -0.79 4.21
C ARG A 104 1.50 -1.12 2.74
N THR A 105 2.48 -0.82 1.89
CA THR A 105 2.39 -1.08 0.46
C THR A 105 2.14 -2.55 0.17
N VAL A 106 2.90 -3.44 0.77
CA VAL A 106 2.73 -4.88 0.57
C VAL A 106 1.40 -5.37 1.12
N PHE A 107 1.01 -4.91 2.31
CA PHE A 107 -0.27 -5.30 2.91
C PHE A 107 -1.44 -4.90 2.01
N VAL A 108 -1.46 -3.67 1.53
CA VAL A 108 -2.54 -3.19 0.66
C VAL A 108 -2.57 -3.99 -0.65
N LEU A 109 -1.43 -4.17 -1.29
CA LEU A 109 -1.38 -4.88 -2.57
C LEU A 109 -1.78 -6.35 -2.42
N HIS A 110 -1.32 -7.03 -1.38
CA HIS A 110 -1.60 -8.45 -1.20
C HIS A 110 -2.96 -8.72 -0.56
N ASP A 111 -3.18 -8.20 0.65
CA ASP A 111 -4.35 -8.57 1.45
C ASP A 111 -5.61 -7.81 1.07
N VAL A 112 -5.50 -6.59 0.58
CA VAL A 112 -6.66 -5.80 0.16
C VAL A 112 -6.94 -6.00 -1.33
N GLU A 113 -5.92 -5.92 -2.17
CA GLU A 113 -6.08 -5.89 -3.63
C GLU A 113 -5.84 -7.25 -4.31
N GLY A 114 -5.30 -8.22 -3.60
CA GLY A 114 -5.18 -9.60 -4.09
C GLY A 114 -4.01 -9.89 -5.02
N TYR A 115 -2.98 -9.06 -5.04
CA TYR A 115 -1.77 -9.33 -5.83
C TYR A 115 -0.95 -10.45 -5.19
N LYS A 116 -0.33 -11.27 -6.02
CA LYS A 116 0.60 -12.31 -5.56
C LYS A 116 1.95 -11.69 -5.20
N HIS A 117 2.70 -12.33 -4.33
CA HIS A 117 4.03 -11.85 -3.92
C HIS A 117 5.00 -11.68 -5.09
N GLU A 118 4.94 -12.56 -6.07
CA GLU A 118 5.74 -12.46 -7.30
C GLU A 118 5.40 -11.19 -8.08
N GLU A 119 4.11 -10.89 -8.21
CA GLU A 119 3.64 -9.68 -8.86
C GLU A 119 4.06 -8.42 -8.09
N ILE A 120 3.94 -8.45 -6.77
CA ILE A 120 4.36 -7.35 -5.90
C ILE A 120 5.87 -7.13 -6.01
N GLY A 121 6.64 -8.21 -6.03
CA GLY A 121 8.09 -8.13 -6.23
C GLY A 121 8.47 -7.44 -7.53
N ASP A 122 7.78 -7.77 -8.61
CA ASP A 122 8.00 -7.15 -9.91
C ASP A 122 7.63 -5.66 -9.90
N ILE A 123 6.51 -5.31 -9.28
CA ILE A 123 6.05 -3.92 -9.18
C ILE A 123 7.02 -3.07 -8.35
N LEU A 124 7.49 -3.60 -7.23
CA LEU A 124 8.32 -2.85 -6.27
C LEU A 124 9.82 -2.99 -6.54
N GLY A 125 10.23 -3.92 -7.38
CA GLY A 125 11.65 -4.19 -7.62
C GLY A 125 12.32 -4.92 -6.46
N VAL A 126 11.61 -5.79 -5.76
CA VAL A 126 12.10 -6.60 -4.64
C VAL A 126 11.80 -8.07 -4.88
N SER A 127 12.42 -8.96 -4.10
CA SER A 127 12.12 -10.39 -4.21
C SER A 127 10.75 -10.74 -3.62
N ALA A 128 10.18 -11.85 -4.06
CA ALA A 128 8.95 -12.39 -3.47
C ALA A 128 9.14 -12.69 -1.97
N GLY A 129 10.33 -13.13 -1.57
CA GLY A 129 10.67 -13.36 -0.16
C GLY A 129 10.62 -12.08 0.67
N THR A 130 11.12 -10.98 0.15
CA THR A 130 11.03 -9.66 0.80
C THR A 130 9.57 -9.23 0.94
N SER A 131 8.76 -9.44 -0.09
CA SER A 131 7.32 -9.17 -0.02
C SER A 131 6.65 -9.97 1.09
N LYS A 132 6.93 -11.26 1.18
CA LYS A 132 6.40 -12.14 2.24
C LYS A 132 6.80 -11.68 3.64
N SER A 133 8.07 -11.30 3.82
CA SER A 133 8.58 -10.80 5.10
C SER A 133 7.88 -9.52 5.52
N GLN A 134 7.69 -8.58 4.61
CA GLN A 134 7.00 -7.33 4.88
C GLN A 134 5.53 -7.56 5.22
N LEU A 135 4.87 -8.48 4.53
CA LEU A 135 3.49 -8.83 4.83
C LEU A 135 3.37 -9.41 6.25
N HIS A 136 4.27 -10.30 6.60
CA HIS A 136 4.29 -10.90 7.94
C HIS A 136 4.42 -9.83 9.03
N ARG A 137 5.36 -8.90 8.86
CA ARG A 137 5.57 -7.78 9.79
C ARG A 137 4.36 -6.86 9.84
N ALA A 138 3.77 -6.55 8.69
CA ALA A 138 2.56 -5.72 8.62
C ALA A 138 1.42 -6.36 9.42
N ARG A 139 1.20 -7.66 9.23
CA ARG A 139 0.15 -8.39 9.94
C ARG A 139 0.40 -8.44 11.44
N GLN A 140 1.64 -8.62 11.86
CA GLN A 140 1.99 -8.58 13.29
C GLN A 140 1.70 -7.21 13.90
N THR A 141 2.11 -6.15 13.22
CA THR A 141 1.85 -4.78 13.68
C THR A 141 0.36 -4.48 13.75
N LEU A 142 -0.40 -4.89 12.73
CA LEU A 142 -1.85 -4.72 12.72
C LEU A 142 -2.53 -5.47 13.86
N ARG A 143 -2.08 -6.68 14.18
CA ARG A 143 -2.61 -7.43 15.33
C ARG A 143 -2.41 -6.66 16.64
N VAL A 144 -1.26 -6.03 16.82
CA VAL A 144 -0.99 -5.20 18.00
C VAL A 144 -1.89 -3.96 18.03
N LEU A 145 -2.02 -3.26 16.88
CA LEU A 145 -2.81 -2.04 16.76
C LEU A 145 -4.32 -2.30 16.95
N LEU A 146 -4.79 -3.44 16.46
CA LEU A 146 -6.21 -3.79 16.46
C LEU A 146 -6.59 -4.71 17.63
N ARG A 147 -5.63 -5.03 18.50
CA ARG A 147 -5.87 -5.94 19.61
C ARG A 147 -6.88 -5.33 20.58
N LYS A 148 -8.05 -5.95 20.65
CA LYS A 148 -9.00 -5.65 21.71
C LYS A 148 -8.51 -6.34 22.97
N GLU A 149 -8.27 -5.58 24.01
CA GLU A 149 -8.08 -6.19 25.34
C GLU A 149 -9.38 -6.89 25.71
N ALA A 150 -9.24 -8.16 25.98
CA ALA A 150 -10.35 -8.94 26.49
C ALA A 150 -10.71 -8.48 27.91
#